data_5f6dabbedb86affdf7fa4acb0d9b9723
#
_entry.id   5f6dabbedb86affdf7fa4acb0d9b9723
#
_cell.length_a   1.000
_cell.length_b   1.000
_cell.length_c   1.000
_cell.angle_alpha   90.00
_cell.angle_beta   90.00
_cell.angle_gamma   90.00
#
_symmetry.space_group_name_H-M   'P 1'
#
loop_
_entity.id
_entity.type
_entity.pdbx_description
1 polymer ?
#
loop_
_entity_poly.entity_id
_entity_poly.type
_entity_poly.pdbx_seq_one_letter_code
_entity_poly.pdbx_strand_id
1 'polypeptide(L)'
;MLEKVGINSEIVESSQMNHIWNLAEIGGNYYHIDATFDDPTPDRYGFVSHKYFLLSDSAIKTSSDISVHYGFKTNNSCTGTAYDNSYYKNLNTKFCYSNNLFYAADNSNSGKNSKKLVAFNPETGYAEPVADISDKWYTNGGLSYWHDSFVSTDEYNGNIYFNLNNFVCKYNTANGTVTQVTNKINTSNYAYIYGMKVDNDGNFLADVKKSPLDDANIIKLNVLPENEQEKLDIGFGKVNTDLLIPPKFLLGDINEDGNLSILDVTLLQMICTNSLDAKESQKLAADYNADGQIDVNDATALQIYISKNS
;
A
#
# COMPACT_ATOMS: atom_id res chain seq x y z
N MET A 1 -0.81 -20.87 0.76
CA MET A 1 0.41 -20.00 0.88
C MET A 1 0.43 -19.29 2.21
N LEU A 2 -0.64 -18.65 2.64
CA LEU A 2 -0.76 -17.92 3.93
C LEU A 2 -0.39 -18.80 5.15
N GLU A 3 -0.91 -20.00 5.22
CA GLU A 3 -0.59 -20.95 6.31
C GLU A 3 0.91 -21.29 6.43
N LYS A 4 1.66 -21.29 5.32
CA LYS A 4 3.12 -21.52 5.33
C LYS A 4 3.90 -20.41 6.04
N VAL A 5 3.31 -19.23 6.18
CA VAL A 5 3.89 -18.09 6.89
C VAL A 5 3.16 -17.80 8.21
N GLY A 6 2.36 -18.76 8.69
CA GLY A 6 1.68 -18.69 9.99
C GLY A 6 0.43 -17.83 10.02
N ILE A 7 -0.13 -17.47 8.86
CA ILE A 7 -1.39 -16.72 8.76
C ILE A 7 -2.54 -17.71 8.58
N ASN A 8 -3.48 -17.72 9.51
CA ASN A 8 -4.70 -18.52 9.38
C ASN A 8 -5.51 -18.05 8.19
N SER A 9 -6.02 -18.97 7.41
CA SER A 9 -6.79 -18.65 6.21
C SER A 9 -7.98 -19.58 6.03
N GLU A 10 -9.02 -19.07 5.38
CA GLU A 10 -10.24 -19.80 5.01
C GLU A 10 -10.49 -19.63 3.52
N ILE A 11 -11.05 -20.66 2.88
CA ILE A 11 -11.53 -20.58 1.50
C ILE A 11 -13.00 -20.20 1.54
N VAL A 12 -13.36 -19.19 0.76
CA VAL A 12 -14.74 -18.74 0.56
C VAL A 12 -15.16 -19.09 -0.86
N GLU A 13 -16.36 -19.66 -0.98
CA GLU A 13 -16.93 -20.02 -2.28
C GLU A 13 -18.31 -19.36 -2.46
N SER A 14 -18.55 -18.84 -3.65
CA SER A 14 -19.86 -18.45 -4.12
C SER A 14 -20.23 -19.18 -5.41
N SER A 15 -21.10 -20.15 -5.32
CA SER A 15 -21.64 -20.85 -6.51
C SER A 15 -22.45 -19.90 -7.40
N GLN A 16 -23.06 -18.85 -6.86
CA GLN A 16 -23.82 -17.87 -7.64
C GLN A 16 -22.91 -16.98 -8.50
N MET A 17 -21.69 -16.71 -8.02
CA MET A 17 -20.68 -15.97 -8.75
C MET A 17 -19.75 -16.89 -9.57
N ASN A 18 -19.83 -18.21 -9.36
CA ASN A 18 -18.84 -19.16 -9.86
C ASN A 18 -17.41 -18.72 -9.53
N HIS A 19 -17.19 -18.38 -8.27
CA HIS A 19 -15.96 -17.75 -7.79
C HIS A 19 -15.52 -18.25 -6.43
N ILE A 20 -14.19 -18.26 -6.21
CA ILE A 20 -13.52 -18.69 -4.97
C ILE A 20 -12.44 -17.68 -4.60
N TRP A 21 -12.37 -17.30 -3.32
CA TRP A 21 -11.34 -16.41 -2.77
C TRP A 21 -10.96 -16.82 -1.35
N ASN A 22 -10.21 -15.99 -0.64
CA ASN A 22 -9.71 -16.33 0.69
C ASN A 22 -10.14 -15.32 1.76
N LEU A 23 -10.21 -15.79 3.01
CA LEU A 23 -10.05 -14.97 4.21
C LEU A 23 -8.64 -15.13 4.74
N ALA A 24 -8.12 -14.07 5.38
CA ALA A 24 -6.90 -14.10 6.16
C ALA A 24 -7.16 -13.49 7.55
N GLU A 25 -6.59 -14.10 8.58
CA GLU A 25 -6.65 -13.60 9.94
C GLU A 25 -5.49 -12.63 10.20
N ILE A 26 -5.82 -11.38 10.53
CA ILE A 26 -4.86 -10.33 10.86
C ILE A 26 -5.28 -9.71 12.21
N GLY A 27 -4.39 -9.79 13.20
CA GLY A 27 -4.67 -9.22 14.53
C GLY A 27 -5.93 -9.78 15.22
N GLY A 28 -6.26 -11.05 14.97
CA GLY A 28 -7.46 -11.70 15.54
C GLY A 28 -8.76 -11.43 14.78
N ASN A 29 -8.73 -10.67 13.69
CA ASN A 29 -9.86 -10.44 12.81
C ASN A 29 -9.65 -11.09 11.44
N TYR A 30 -10.73 -11.60 10.84
CA TYR A 30 -10.71 -12.11 9.49
C TYR A 30 -11.05 -11.03 8.47
N TYR A 31 -10.40 -11.06 7.31
CA TYR A 31 -10.61 -10.15 6.19
C TYR A 31 -10.64 -10.89 4.87
N HIS A 32 -11.47 -10.45 3.94
CA HIS A 32 -11.49 -10.97 2.58
C HIS A 32 -10.27 -10.53 1.79
N ILE A 33 -9.71 -11.47 1.03
CA ILE A 33 -8.63 -11.24 0.06
C ILE A 33 -9.01 -11.94 -1.24
N ASP A 34 -9.21 -11.20 -2.30
CA ASP A 34 -9.50 -11.76 -3.63
C ASP A 34 -8.42 -11.39 -4.62
N ALA A 35 -7.42 -12.26 -4.72
CA ALA A 35 -6.30 -12.08 -5.63
C ALA A 35 -6.71 -12.14 -7.11
N THR A 36 -7.82 -12.80 -7.46
CA THR A 36 -8.30 -12.87 -8.84
C THR A 36 -8.87 -11.53 -9.29
N PHE A 37 -9.63 -10.86 -8.44
CA PHE A 37 -10.19 -9.54 -8.76
C PHE A 37 -9.16 -8.41 -8.59
N ASP A 38 -8.07 -8.65 -7.86
CA ASP A 38 -6.95 -7.73 -7.77
C ASP A 38 -5.90 -7.95 -8.88
N ASP A 39 -6.02 -9.03 -9.68
CA ASP A 39 -5.16 -9.33 -10.83
C ASP A 39 -5.69 -8.66 -12.10
N PRO A 40 -5.00 -7.64 -12.64
CA PRO A 40 -5.48 -6.90 -13.81
C PRO A 40 -5.38 -7.72 -15.09
N THR A 41 -6.34 -7.51 -15.97
CA THR A 41 -6.33 -8.10 -17.31
C THR A 41 -6.23 -7.00 -18.37
N PRO A 42 -5.24 -7.02 -19.28
CA PRO A 42 -4.16 -8.01 -19.42
C PRO A 42 -3.10 -7.89 -18.30
N ASP A 43 -2.45 -9.01 -17.99
CA ASP A 43 -1.33 -9.06 -17.04
C ASP A 43 -0.18 -8.13 -17.45
N ARG A 44 0.49 -7.53 -16.48
CA ARG A 44 1.56 -6.57 -16.67
C ARG A 44 2.54 -6.61 -15.49
N TYR A 45 3.82 -6.65 -15.76
CA TYR A 45 4.83 -6.70 -14.72
C TYR A 45 4.72 -5.53 -13.74
N GLY A 46 4.70 -5.85 -12.44
CA GLY A 46 4.67 -4.89 -11.36
C GLY A 46 3.36 -4.11 -11.17
N PHE A 47 2.31 -4.48 -11.91
CA PHE A 47 0.99 -3.91 -11.75
C PHE A 47 0.07 -4.88 -11.03
N VAL A 48 -0.60 -4.42 -9.98
CA VAL A 48 -1.55 -5.19 -9.17
C VAL A 48 -2.53 -4.23 -8.49
N SER A 49 -3.81 -4.54 -8.50
CA SER A 49 -4.82 -3.82 -7.73
C SER A 49 -4.78 -4.24 -6.26
N HIS A 50 -5.27 -3.39 -5.37
CA HIS A 50 -5.41 -3.70 -3.94
C HIS A 50 -6.84 -3.43 -3.44
N LYS A 51 -7.79 -3.32 -4.36
CA LYS A 51 -9.18 -2.98 -4.02
C LYS A 51 -9.88 -4.08 -3.23
N TYR A 52 -9.48 -5.33 -3.47
CA TYR A 52 -10.04 -6.52 -2.83
C TYR A 52 -9.12 -7.13 -1.75
N PHE A 53 -8.13 -6.37 -1.33
CA PHE A 53 -7.17 -6.79 -0.31
C PHE A 53 -7.59 -6.30 1.08
N LEU A 54 -7.88 -7.22 2.01
CA LEU A 54 -8.29 -6.96 3.39
C LEU A 54 -9.62 -6.16 3.51
N LEU A 55 -10.71 -6.72 2.99
CA LEU A 55 -12.05 -6.14 3.09
C LEU A 55 -12.87 -6.79 4.21
N SER A 56 -13.72 -5.99 4.86
CA SER A 56 -14.78 -6.50 5.73
C SER A 56 -15.91 -7.16 4.94
N ASP A 57 -16.79 -7.90 5.64
CA ASP A 57 -18.03 -8.44 5.09
C ASP A 57 -18.93 -7.32 4.52
N SER A 58 -18.95 -6.16 5.18
CA SER A 58 -19.72 -5.01 4.71
C SER A 58 -19.15 -4.47 3.42
N ALA A 59 -17.85 -4.19 3.41
CA ALA A 59 -17.21 -3.56 2.24
C ALA A 59 -17.29 -4.45 0.99
N ILE A 60 -17.00 -5.75 1.11
CA ILE A 60 -17.02 -6.64 -0.06
C ILE A 60 -18.44 -6.83 -0.64
N LYS A 61 -19.49 -6.65 0.17
CA LYS A 61 -20.89 -6.80 -0.24
C LYS A 61 -21.54 -5.50 -0.73
N THR A 62 -21.03 -4.33 -0.37
CA THR A 62 -21.76 -3.06 -0.57
C THR A 62 -20.96 -1.90 -1.14
N SER A 63 -19.63 -1.99 -1.22
CA SER A 63 -18.81 -0.88 -1.73
C SER A 63 -19.12 -0.59 -3.20
N SER A 64 -19.31 0.69 -3.53
CA SER A 64 -19.54 1.16 -4.90
C SER A 64 -18.28 1.16 -5.77
N ASP A 65 -17.10 1.04 -5.12
CA ASP A 65 -15.80 1.17 -5.79
C ASP A 65 -15.28 -0.16 -6.32
N ILE A 66 -16.00 -1.24 -6.05
CA ILE A 66 -15.66 -2.61 -6.46
C ILE A 66 -16.89 -3.36 -7.02
N SER A 67 -16.63 -4.47 -7.72
CA SER A 67 -17.66 -5.44 -8.04
C SER A 67 -18.03 -6.23 -6.78
N VAL A 68 -19.23 -6.02 -6.25
CA VAL A 68 -19.67 -6.61 -4.98
C VAL A 68 -19.77 -8.13 -5.06
N HIS A 69 -19.42 -8.80 -3.97
CA HIS A 69 -19.50 -10.23 -3.83
C HIS A 69 -20.80 -10.62 -3.10
N TYR A 70 -21.43 -11.70 -3.56
CA TYR A 70 -22.72 -12.17 -3.05
C TYR A 70 -22.82 -13.70 -3.07
N GLY A 71 -23.84 -14.24 -2.43
CA GLY A 71 -24.15 -15.67 -2.49
C GLY A 71 -23.11 -16.57 -1.78
N PHE A 72 -22.34 -16.03 -0.84
CA PHE A 72 -21.36 -16.75 -0.06
C PHE A 72 -21.71 -16.82 1.42
N LYS A 73 -21.09 -17.78 2.12
CA LYS A 73 -21.09 -17.89 3.58
C LYS A 73 -19.66 -18.16 4.03
N THR A 74 -19.32 -17.65 5.19
CA THR A 74 -18.01 -17.84 5.84
C THR A 74 -18.19 -18.50 7.18
N ASN A 75 -17.23 -19.29 7.67
CA ASN A 75 -17.23 -19.81 9.02
C ASN A 75 -16.82 -18.74 10.03
N ASN A 76 -15.97 -17.81 9.60
CA ASN A 76 -15.51 -16.67 10.38
C ASN A 76 -16.07 -15.37 9.81
N SER A 77 -16.64 -14.53 10.67
CA SER A 77 -17.16 -13.22 10.26
C SER A 77 -16.03 -12.21 10.10
N CYS A 78 -16.06 -11.42 9.02
CA CYS A 78 -15.11 -10.36 8.75
C CYS A 78 -15.71 -9.01 9.20
N THR A 79 -15.71 -8.76 10.52
CA THR A 79 -16.34 -7.56 11.11
C THR A 79 -15.38 -6.38 11.20
N GLY A 80 -14.06 -6.60 11.14
CA GLY A 80 -13.07 -5.53 11.18
C GLY A 80 -13.13 -4.66 9.94
N THR A 81 -13.25 -3.34 10.10
CA THR A 81 -13.37 -2.34 9.02
C THR A 81 -12.10 -1.51 8.83
N ALA A 82 -11.06 -1.77 9.63
CA ALA A 82 -9.83 -0.97 9.68
C ALA A 82 -9.17 -0.74 8.30
N TYR A 83 -9.32 -1.69 7.37
CA TYR A 83 -8.69 -1.62 6.06
C TYR A 83 -9.65 -1.25 4.91
N ASP A 84 -10.95 -1.11 5.16
CA ASP A 84 -11.95 -0.89 4.09
C ASP A 84 -11.68 0.38 3.28
N ASN A 85 -11.25 1.45 3.94
CA ASN A 85 -10.97 2.74 3.34
C ASN A 85 -9.47 3.10 3.36
N SER A 86 -8.59 2.12 3.47
CA SER A 86 -7.16 2.35 3.54
C SER A 86 -6.61 3.03 2.30
N TYR A 87 -5.65 3.93 2.49
CA TYR A 87 -4.97 4.66 1.42
C TYR A 87 -4.47 3.74 0.29
N TYR A 88 -3.91 2.59 0.64
CA TYR A 88 -3.34 1.66 -0.33
C TYR A 88 -4.36 1.04 -1.31
N LYS A 89 -5.68 1.12 -1.05
CA LYS A 89 -6.73 0.65 -1.97
C LYS A 89 -6.66 1.32 -3.35
N ASN A 90 -6.10 2.52 -3.39
CA ASN A 90 -5.97 3.31 -4.61
C ASN A 90 -4.62 3.09 -5.33
N LEU A 91 -3.71 2.32 -4.75
CA LEU A 91 -2.42 2.01 -5.34
C LEU A 91 -2.55 0.80 -6.28
N ASN A 92 -1.90 0.86 -7.44
CA ASN A 92 -2.01 -0.14 -8.49
C ASN A 92 -0.64 -0.76 -8.85
N THR A 93 0.32 -0.68 -7.97
CA THR A 93 1.63 -1.31 -8.17
C THR A 93 1.94 -2.26 -7.03
N LYS A 94 2.83 -3.23 -7.28
CA LYS A 94 3.34 -4.13 -6.27
C LYS A 94 3.81 -3.33 -5.04
N PHE A 95 3.47 -3.79 -3.84
CA PHE A 95 4.05 -3.27 -2.62
C PHE A 95 5.47 -3.75 -2.47
N CYS A 96 6.40 -2.82 -2.39
CA CYS A 96 7.80 -3.06 -2.11
C CYS A 96 8.05 -2.77 -0.63
N TYR A 97 8.83 -3.61 0.04
CA TYR A 97 9.12 -3.43 1.46
C TYR A 97 10.62 -3.24 1.68
N SER A 98 11.00 -2.14 2.28
CA SER A 98 12.39 -1.83 2.62
C SER A 98 12.45 -0.88 3.81
N ASN A 99 13.43 -1.08 4.70
CA ASN A 99 13.65 -0.23 5.88
C ASN A 99 12.38 0.01 6.72
N ASN A 100 11.61 -1.05 6.95
CA ASN A 100 10.33 -1.04 7.70
C ASN A 100 9.21 -0.18 7.09
N LEU A 101 9.31 0.14 5.81
CA LEU A 101 8.30 0.90 5.08
C LEU A 101 7.84 0.15 3.85
N PHE A 102 6.59 0.39 3.46
CA PHE A 102 6.05 -0.02 2.17
C PHE A 102 6.21 1.12 1.16
N TYR A 103 6.44 0.73 -0.10
CA TYR A 103 6.58 1.66 -1.21
C TYR A 103 5.70 1.20 -2.37
N ALA A 104 5.06 2.14 -3.05
CA ALA A 104 4.28 1.90 -4.26
C ALA A 104 4.14 3.20 -5.07
N ALA A 105 3.67 3.11 -6.31
CA ALA A 105 3.31 4.28 -7.09
C ALA A 105 1.85 4.68 -6.85
N ASP A 106 1.62 5.95 -6.52
CA ASP A 106 0.29 6.54 -6.49
C ASP A 106 -0.03 7.16 -7.86
N ASN A 107 -0.79 6.42 -8.64
CA ASN A 107 -1.19 6.80 -10.00
C ASN A 107 -2.48 7.63 -10.03
N SER A 108 -2.99 8.05 -8.88
CA SER A 108 -4.21 8.86 -8.80
C SER A 108 -4.08 10.19 -9.54
N ASN A 109 -5.20 10.78 -9.90
CA ASN A 109 -5.25 12.06 -10.62
C ASN A 109 -5.41 13.27 -9.70
N SER A 110 -5.54 13.05 -8.40
CA SER A 110 -5.75 14.11 -7.40
C SER A 110 -5.18 13.71 -6.03
N GLY A 111 -4.94 14.71 -5.20
CA GLY A 111 -4.41 14.53 -3.86
C GLY A 111 -2.91 14.85 -3.73
N LYS A 112 -2.42 14.94 -2.50
CA LYS A 112 -1.03 15.30 -2.14
C LYS A 112 -0.01 14.36 -2.81
N ASN A 113 -0.34 13.07 -2.88
CA ASN A 113 0.56 12.03 -3.34
C ASN A 113 0.33 11.65 -4.82
N SER A 114 -0.60 12.31 -5.49
CA SER A 114 -0.90 12.07 -6.90
C SER A 114 0.35 12.13 -7.78
N LYS A 115 0.53 11.12 -8.63
CA LYS A 115 1.67 11.00 -9.55
C LYS A 115 3.02 10.96 -8.82
N LYS A 116 3.09 10.25 -7.69
CA LYS A 116 4.29 10.12 -6.89
C LYS A 116 4.59 8.65 -6.59
N LEU A 117 5.87 8.31 -6.54
CA LEU A 117 6.33 7.17 -5.77
C LEU A 117 6.18 7.56 -4.29
N VAL A 118 5.54 6.72 -3.50
CA VAL A 118 5.26 6.99 -2.09
C VAL A 118 5.84 5.92 -1.19
N ALA A 119 6.28 6.33 0.00
CA ALA A 119 6.47 5.45 1.14
C ALA A 119 5.22 5.54 2.01
N PHE A 120 4.72 4.42 2.51
CA PHE A 120 3.49 4.42 3.31
C PHE A 120 3.50 3.35 4.41
N ASN A 121 2.64 3.56 5.40
CA ASN A 121 2.32 2.60 6.43
C ASN A 121 0.88 2.11 6.21
N PRO A 122 0.64 0.81 5.98
CA PRO A 122 -0.70 0.30 5.72
C PRO A 122 -1.63 0.33 6.94
N GLU A 123 -1.08 0.37 8.17
CA GLU A 123 -1.86 0.40 9.40
C GLU A 123 -2.41 1.80 9.70
N THR A 124 -1.58 2.82 9.51
CA THR A 124 -1.98 4.21 9.77
C THR A 124 -2.56 4.92 8.55
N GLY A 125 -2.37 4.34 7.35
CA GLY A 125 -2.71 4.99 6.10
C GLY A 125 -1.87 6.23 5.77
N TYR A 126 -0.85 6.54 6.59
CA TYR A 126 0.04 7.65 6.35
C TYR A 126 0.95 7.40 5.15
N ALA A 127 1.11 8.38 4.28
CA ALA A 127 1.94 8.27 3.08
C ALA A 127 2.72 9.57 2.82
N GLU A 128 4.00 9.41 2.47
CA GLU A 128 4.90 10.49 2.07
C GLU A 128 5.40 10.27 0.65
N PRO A 129 5.41 11.31 -0.18
CA PRO A 129 6.01 11.23 -1.50
C PRO A 129 7.54 11.14 -1.42
N VAL A 130 8.13 10.25 -2.21
CA VAL A 130 9.59 10.06 -2.26
C VAL A 130 10.19 10.41 -3.60
N ALA A 131 9.43 10.33 -4.70
CA ALA A 131 9.85 10.78 -6.01
C ALA A 131 8.67 11.19 -6.89
N ASP A 132 8.92 12.12 -7.80
CA ASP A 132 7.95 12.51 -8.84
C ASP A 132 7.98 11.49 -9.98
N ILE A 133 6.80 10.99 -10.37
CA ILE A 133 6.64 10.07 -11.51
C ILE A 133 5.72 10.65 -12.59
N SER A 134 5.39 11.94 -12.50
CA SER A 134 4.47 12.63 -13.40
C SER A 134 5.13 12.96 -14.74
N ASP A 135 5.29 12.00 -15.61
CA ASP A 135 5.80 12.19 -16.95
C ASP A 135 4.77 11.78 -18.01
N LYS A 136 4.82 12.44 -19.16
CA LYS A 136 3.99 12.05 -20.31
C LYS A 136 4.67 10.97 -21.11
N TRP A 137 3.99 9.87 -21.29
CA TRP A 137 4.53 8.74 -22.00
C TRP A 137 4.51 8.92 -23.53
N TYR A 138 3.37 9.33 -24.07
CA TYR A 138 3.18 9.30 -25.50
C TYR A 138 2.12 10.29 -25.97
N THR A 139 2.39 10.89 -27.15
CA THR A 139 1.41 11.71 -27.86
C THR A 139 1.44 11.35 -29.34
N ASN A 140 0.39 10.74 -29.86
CA ASN A 140 0.23 10.46 -31.28
C ASN A 140 -1.21 10.75 -31.70
N GLY A 141 -1.38 11.52 -32.78
CA GLY A 141 -2.69 11.79 -33.34
C GLY A 141 -3.68 12.48 -32.40
N GLY A 142 -3.20 13.26 -31.45
CA GLY A 142 -4.03 13.97 -30.46
C GLY A 142 -4.38 13.19 -29.19
N LEU A 143 -4.00 11.93 -29.10
CA LEU A 143 -4.14 11.15 -27.88
C LEU A 143 -2.87 11.27 -27.04
N SER A 144 -3.03 11.62 -25.76
CA SER A 144 -1.96 11.68 -24.78
C SER A 144 -2.19 10.61 -23.71
N TYR A 145 -1.16 9.84 -23.41
CA TYR A 145 -1.15 8.89 -22.31
C TYR A 145 -0.15 9.37 -21.25
N TRP A 146 -0.55 9.31 -20.00
CA TRP A 146 0.33 9.63 -18.90
C TRP A 146 1.15 8.40 -18.53
N HIS A 147 2.46 8.57 -18.46
CA HIS A 147 3.39 7.49 -18.13
C HIS A 147 3.13 6.90 -16.74
N ASP A 148 2.76 7.73 -15.78
CA ASP A 148 2.44 7.31 -14.42
C ASP A 148 1.41 6.19 -14.33
N SER A 149 0.49 6.08 -15.33
CA SER A 149 -0.45 4.98 -15.43
C SER A 149 0.22 3.62 -15.75
N PHE A 150 1.49 3.64 -16.16
CA PHE A 150 2.29 2.48 -16.52
C PHE A 150 3.53 2.29 -15.67
N VAL A 151 3.69 3.07 -14.60
CA VAL A 151 4.74 2.86 -13.62
C VAL A 151 4.52 1.53 -12.91
N SER A 152 5.57 0.76 -12.79
CA SER A 152 5.67 -0.43 -11.96
C SER A 152 6.73 -0.21 -10.91
N THR A 153 6.60 -0.91 -9.80
CA THR A 153 7.58 -0.87 -8.71
C THR A 153 8.09 -2.27 -8.42
N ASP A 154 9.35 -2.39 -8.06
CA ASP A 154 9.93 -3.61 -7.51
C ASP A 154 11.01 -3.28 -6.49
N GLU A 155 11.35 -4.23 -5.63
CA GLU A 155 12.40 -4.11 -4.63
C GLU A 155 13.56 -5.07 -4.93
N TYR A 156 14.78 -4.59 -4.78
CA TYR A 156 15.97 -5.43 -4.82
C TYR A 156 17.08 -4.80 -3.96
N ASN A 157 17.69 -5.61 -3.08
CA ASN A 157 18.76 -5.20 -2.18
C ASN A 157 18.47 -3.91 -1.40
N GLY A 158 17.27 -3.80 -0.86
CA GLY A 158 16.84 -2.68 -0.02
C GLY A 158 16.54 -1.37 -0.76
N ASN A 159 16.61 -1.35 -2.10
CA ASN A 159 16.28 -0.20 -2.92
C ASN A 159 14.98 -0.43 -3.69
N ILE A 160 14.27 0.66 -3.98
CA ILE A 160 13.04 0.61 -4.75
C ILE A 160 13.35 0.99 -6.20
N TYR A 161 12.96 0.14 -7.12
CA TYR A 161 13.12 0.35 -8.55
C TYR A 161 11.76 0.65 -9.18
N PHE A 162 11.74 1.57 -10.14
CA PHE A 162 10.53 1.94 -10.87
C PHE A 162 10.89 2.42 -12.27
N ASN A 163 10.03 2.23 -13.22
CA ASN A 163 10.25 2.71 -14.57
C ASN A 163 9.74 4.14 -14.75
N LEU A 164 10.49 4.92 -15.49
CA LEU A 164 10.04 6.16 -16.09
C LEU A 164 10.16 6.03 -17.60
N ASN A 165 9.06 6.31 -18.31
CA ASN A 165 9.01 6.39 -19.76
C ASN A 165 9.78 5.22 -20.47
N ASN A 166 11.08 5.34 -20.68
CA ASN A 166 11.91 4.39 -21.41
C ASN A 166 13.19 3.96 -20.68
N PHE A 167 13.26 4.12 -19.37
CA PHE A 167 14.36 3.67 -18.53
C PHE A 167 13.89 3.33 -17.11
N VAL A 168 14.74 2.68 -16.33
CA VAL A 168 14.48 2.35 -14.93
C VAL A 168 15.27 3.27 -14.01
N CYS A 169 14.61 3.68 -12.95
CA CYS A 169 15.15 4.45 -11.83
C CYS A 169 15.31 3.58 -10.60
N LYS A 170 16.25 3.98 -9.75
CA LYS A 170 16.44 3.47 -8.38
C LYS A 170 16.21 4.59 -7.38
N TYR A 171 15.30 4.42 -6.46
CA TYR A 171 15.24 5.21 -5.24
C TYR A 171 16.05 4.50 -4.16
N ASN A 172 17.10 5.15 -3.67
CA ASN A 172 17.92 4.65 -2.58
C ASN A 172 17.25 4.98 -1.25
N THR A 173 16.73 3.97 -0.56
CA THR A 173 15.94 4.15 0.68
C THR A 173 16.78 4.67 1.86
N ALA A 174 18.10 4.50 1.82
CA ALA A 174 18.99 4.96 2.88
C ALA A 174 19.25 6.47 2.85
N ASN A 175 19.30 7.08 1.65
CA ASN A 175 19.66 8.49 1.48
C ASN A 175 18.64 9.32 0.68
N GLY A 176 17.61 8.69 0.11
CA GLY A 176 16.54 9.37 -0.62
C GLY A 176 16.93 9.86 -2.03
N THR A 177 18.05 9.40 -2.58
CA THR A 177 18.45 9.79 -3.94
C THR A 177 17.75 8.95 -4.99
N VAL A 178 17.44 9.56 -6.14
CA VAL A 178 16.95 8.86 -7.33
C VAL A 178 18.02 8.88 -8.40
N THR A 179 18.30 7.72 -8.99
CA THR A 179 19.28 7.57 -10.08
C THR A 179 18.68 6.78 -11.25
N GLN A 180 19.03 7.15 -12.47
CA GLN A 180 18.80 6.32 -13.64
C GLN A 180 19.77 5.12 -13.61
N VAL A 181 19.26 3.89 -13.71
CA VAL A 181 20.07 2.67 -13.58
C VAL A 181 20.14 1.83 -14.85
N THR A 182 19.33 2.12 -15.85
CA THR A 182 19.39 1.44 -17.14
C THR A 182 19.58 2.43 -18.28
N ASN A 183 20.07 1.94 -19.40
CA ASN A 183 20.03 2.69 -20.65
C ASN A 183 18.59 3.01 -21.01
N LYS A 184 18.38 4.14 -21.68
CA LYS A 184 17.08 4.44 -22.30
C LYS A 184 16.86 3.50 -23.47
N ILE A 185 15.69 2.83 -23.49
CA ILE A 185 15.31 2.11 -24.70
C ILE A 185 14.89 3.14 -25.77
N ASN A 186 15.44 3.00 -26.95
CA ASN A 186 15.11 3.84 -28.10
C ASN A 186 15.45 3.05 -29.37
N THR A 187 14.60 2.08 -29.66
CA THR A 187 14.75 1.28 -30.87
C THR A 187 13.59 1.57 -31.81
N SER A 188 13.71 1.17 -33.06
CA SER A 188 12.63 1.27 -34.04
C SER A 188 11.36 0.49 -33.62
N ASN A 189 11.52 -0.49 -32.72
CA ASN A 189 10.44 -1.41 -32.32
C ASN A 189 9.88 -1.11 -30.92
N TYR A 190 10.69 -0.48 -30.03
CA TYR A 190 10.30 -0.26 -28.64
C TYR A 190 10.68 1.16 -28.23
N ALA A 191 9.76 1.90 -27.69
CA ALA A 191 9.99 3.25 -27.24
C ALA A 191 9.70 3.43 -25.74
N TYR A 192 8.88 2.54 -25.14
CA TYR A 192 8.32 2.73 -23.80
C TYR A 192 8.33 1.45 -22.99
N ILE A 193 8.63 1.58 -21.70
CA ILE A 193 8.46 0.52 -20.70
C ILE A 193 7.01 0.57 -20.22
N TYR A 194 6.30 -0.52 -20.43
CA TYR A 194 4.89 -0.66 -20.05
C TYR A 194 4.73 -1.30 -18.68
N GLY A 195 5.71 -2.08 -18.26
CA GLY A 195 5.80 -2.72 -16.97
C GLY A 195 7.22 -3.24 -16.76
N MET A 196 7.67 -3.38 -15.50
CA MET A 196 8.97 -3.96 -15.19
C MET A 196 8.95 -4.80 -13.93
N LYS A 197 9.93 -5.69 -13.83
CA LYS A 197 10.27 -6.40 -12.58
C LYS A 197 11.78 -6.60 -12.49
N VAL A 198 12.25 -6.83 -11.26
CA VAL A 198 13.62 -7.29 -10.98
C VAL A 198 13.55 -8.76 -10.61
N ASP A 199 14.36 -9.62 -11.24
CA ASP A 199 14.43 -11.03 -10.86
C ASP A 199 15.37 -11.25 -9.66
N ASN A 200 15.44 -12.48 -9.17
CA ASN A 200 16.24 -12.84 -7.99
C ASN A 200 17.76 -12.63 -8.20
N ASP A 201 18.22 -12.55 -9.44
CA ASP A 201 19.60 -12.31 -9.80
C ASP A 201 19.91 -10.81 -10.03
N GLY A 202 18.91 -9.93 -9.84
CA GLY A 202 19.02 -8.49 -10.06
C GLY A 202 18.93 -8.05 -11.53
N ASN A 203 18.41 -8.91 -12.41
CA ASN A 203 18.18 -8.52 -13.79
C ASN A 203 16.85 -7.79 -13.94
N PHE A 204 16.85 -6.71 -14.72
CA PHE A 204 15.65 -5.97 -15.04
C PHE A 204 14.99 -6.57 -16.28
N LEU A 205 13.77 -7.07 -16.11
CA LEU A 205 12.90 -7.54 -17.18
C LEU A 205 11.79 -6.52 -17.38
N ALA A 206 11.55 -6.13 -18.62
CA ALA A 206 10.53 -5.13 -18.92
C ALA A 206 9.60 -5.58 -20.05
N ASP A 207 8.32 -5.29 -19.88
CA ASP A 207 7.35 -5.24 -20.95
C ASP A 207 7.57 -3.93 -21.71
N VAL A 208 7.91 -4.02 -22.99
CA VAL A 208 8.20 -2.85 -23.82
C VAL A 208 7.25 -2.78 -25.00
N LYS A 209 6.86 -1.55 -25.35
CA LYS A 209 5.95 -1.27 -26.45
C LYS A 209 6.45 -0.10 -27.30
N LYS A 210 6.08 -0.07 -28.55
CA LYS A 210 6.28 1.09 -29.43
C LYS A 210 5.18 2.14 -29.21
N SER A 211 3.98 1.69 -28.99
CA SER A 211 2.80 2.48 -28.68
C SER A 211 2.00 1.78 -27.57
N PRO A 212 1.22 2.50 -26.76
CA PRO A 212 0.36 1.89 -25.73
C PRO A 212 -0.62 0.86 -26.26
N LEU A 213 -0.97 0.92 -27.55
CA LEU A 213 -1.92 0.03 -28.20
C LEU A 213 -1.28 -1.23 -28.81
N ASP A 214 0.06 -1.29 -28.86
CA ASP A 214 0.78 -2.44 -29.41
C ASP A 214 0.86 -3.58 -28.38
N ASP A 215 1.12 -4.79 -28.86
CA ASP A 215 1.44 -5.92 -28.00
C ASP A 215 2.76 -5.69 -27.25
N ALA A 216 2.82 -6.16 -26.02
CA ALA A 216 4.01 -6.08 -25.19
C ALA A 216 5.05 -7.12 -25.64
N ASN A 217 6.33 -6.74 -25.53
CA ASN A 217 7.45 -7.65 -25.70
C ASN A 217 8.33 -7.61 -24.46
N ILE A 218 8.69 -8.78 -23.96
CA ILE A 218 9.54 -8.91 -22.78
C ILE A 218 11.00 -8.84 -23.22
N ILE A 219 11.75 -7.88 -22.68
CA ILE A 219 13.18 -7.76 -22.90
C ILE A 219 13.93 -7.66 -21.56
N LYS A 220 15.20 -8.05 -21.59
CA LYS A 220 16.15 -7.74 -20.50
C LYS A 220 16.78 -6.39 -20.79
N LEU A 221 16.74 -5.50 -19.80
CA LEU A 221 17.34 -4.17 -19.90
C LEU A 221 18.83 -4.21 -19.54
N ASN A 222 19.61 -3.38 -20.19
CA ASN A 222 21.03 -3.21 -19.87
C ASN A 222 21.20 -2.25 -18.68
N VAL A 223 21.83 -2.73 -17.61
CA VAL A 223 22.17 -1.93 -16.43
C VAL A 223 23.40 -1.09 -16.70
N LEU A 224 23.34 0.19 -16.34
CA LEU A 224 24.47 1.10 -16.39
C LEU A 224 25.48 0.78 -15.29
N PRO A 225 26.81 0.82 -15.59
CA PRO A 225 27.80 0.86 -14.53
C PRO A 225 27.54 1.99 -13.55
N GLU A 226 27.89 1.80 -12.27
CA GLU A 226 27.58 2.80 -11.22
C GLU A 226 28.08 4.21 -11.53
N ASN A 227 29.25 4.32 -12.13
CA ASN A 227 29.84 5.60 -12.52
C ASN A 227 29.15 6.27 -13.73
N GLU A 228 28.27 5.58 -14.41
CA GLU A 228 27.46 6.08 -15.53
C GLU A 228 25.99 6.33 -15.11
N GLN A 229 25.62 5.98 -13.88
CA GLN A 229 24.27 6.23 -13.34
C GLN A 229 24.08 7.71 -13.04
N GLU A 230 23.14 8.34 -13.71
CA GLU A 230 22.83 9.76 -13.53
C GLU A 230 21.86 9.98 -12.37
N LYS A 231 22.19 10.93 -11.46
CA LYS A 231 21.28 11.39 -10.43
C LYS A 231 20.19 12.26 -11.05
N LEU A 232 18.94 11.96 -10.71
CA LEU A 232 17.78 12.69 -11.19
C LEU A 232 17.24 13.63 -10.10
N ASP A 233 16.83 14.82 -10.50
CA ASP A 233 16.24 15.84 -9.62
C ASP A 233 14.70 15.66 -9.53
N ILE A 234 14.27 14.45 -9.22
CA ILE A 234 12.86 14.08 -9.03
C ILE A 234 12.58 13.50 -7.65
N GLY A 235 13.62 13.30 -6.85
CA GLY A 235 13.53 12.77 -5.50
C GLY A 235 13.21 13.85 -4.48
N PHE A 236 12.37 13.52 -3.49
CA PHE A 236 12.02 14.43 -2.38
C PHE A 236 12.92 14.22 -1.15
N GLY A 237 13.93 13.37 -1.26
CA GLY A 237 14.86 13.06 -0.18
C GLY A 237 14.49 11.78 0.57
N LYS A 238 15.18 11.55 1.69
CA LYS A 238 14.93 10.42 2.57
C LYS A 238 13.63 10.65 3.36
N VAL A 239 12.83 9.61 3.46
CA VAL A 239 11.61 9.64 4.28
C VAL A 239 11.98 9.76 5.75
N ASN A 240 11.26 10.62 6.45
CA ASN A 240 11.29 10.62 7.91
C ASN A 240 10.46 9.42 8.42
N THR A 241 11.16 8.36 8.81
CA THR A 241 10.55 7.12 9.27
C THR A 241 9.74 7.29 10.56
N ASP A 242 10.06 8.30 11.37
CA ASP A 242 9.37 8.56 12.64
C ASP A 242 7.89 8.97 12.42
N LEU A 243 7.57 9.51 11.24
CA LEU A 243 6.21 9.88 10.87
C LEU A 243 5.40 8.71 10.30
N LEU A 244 6.08 7.69 9.78
CA LEU A 244 5.45 6.51 9.15
C LEU A 244 5.35 5.30 10.08
N ILE A 245 6.24 5.21 11.05
CA ILE A 245 6.16 4.22 12.11
C ILE A 245 5.21 4.81 13.16
N PRO A 246 4.05 4.19 13.41
CA PRO A 246 3.26 4.62 14.55
C PRO A 246 4.19 4.58 15.78
N PRO A 247 4.15 5.56 16.66
CA PRO A 247 4.68 5.38 17.99
C PRO A 247 4.11 4.05 18.48
N LYS A 248 4.89 3.23 19.18
CA LYS A 248 4.50 1.87 19.61
C LYS A 248 3.05 1.96 20.11
N PHE A 249 2.11 1.70 19.20
CA PHE A 249 0.70 1.95 19.44
C PHE A 249 0.23 0.86 20.40
N LEU A 250 0.02 1.25 21.60
CA LEU A 250 -0.63 0.43 22.59
C LEU A 250 -2.05 0.97 22.77
N LEU A 251 -3.04 0.19 22.34
CA LEU A 251 -4.44 0.57 22.51
C LEU A 251 -4.72 0.84 23.99
N GLY A 252 -5.25 2.02 24.29
CA GLY A 252 -5.45 2.48 25.66
C GLY A 252 -4.29 3.26 26.30
N ASP A 253 -3.13 3.37 25.63
CA ASP A 253 -1.99 4.18 26.07
C ASP A 253 -2.14 5.62 25.56
N ILE A 254 -2.91 6.40 26.31
CA ILE A 254 -3.26 7.78 25.92
C ILE A 254 -2.12 8.74 26.19
N ASN A 255 -1.27 8.44 27.17
CA ASN A 255 -0.13 9.28 27.52
C ASN A 255 1.13 8.96 26.70
N GLU A 256 1.08 7.89 25.88
CA GLU A 256 2.16 7.44 24.99
C GLU A 256 3.45 7.01 25.76
N ASP A 257 3.31 6.50 27.01
CA ASP A 257 4.46 6.07 27.83
C ASP A 257 4.80 4.57 27.67
N GLY A 258 4.01 3.83 26.88
CA GLY A 258 4.19 2.41 26.61
C GLY A 258 3.63 1.48 27.67
N ASN A 259 2.86 1.98 28.64
CA ASN A 259 2.23 1.19 29.69
C ASN A 259 0.75 1.58 29.84
N LEU A 260 -0.12 0.62 30.15
CA LEU A 260 -1.51 0.89 30.47
C LEU A 260 -1.66 1.15 31.97
N SER A 261 -2.14 2.33 32.33
CA SER A 261 -2.26 2.80 33.73
C SER A 261 -3.54 3.59 33.95
N ILE A 262 -3.81 3.91 35.22
CA ILE A 262 -4.96 4.76 35.56
C ILE A 262 -4.82 6.19 35.01
N LEU A 263 -3.62 6.63 34.66
CA LEU A 263 -3.38 7.92 34.02
C LEU A 263 -4.02 7.96 32.62
N ASP A 264 -3.96 6.86 31.89
CA ASP A 264 -4.58 6.73 30.55
C ASP A 264 -6.09 6.80 30.64
N VAL A 265 -6.68 6.12 31.62
CA VAL A 265 -8.13 6.21 31.89
C VAL A 265 -8.52 7.67 32.17
N THR A 266 -7.71 8.38 32.95
CA THR A 266 -7.96 9.81 33.28
C THR A 266 -7.92 10.67 32.03
N LEU A 267 -6.90 10.49 31.19
CA LEU A 267 -6.77 11.25 29.93
C LEU A 267 -7.91 10.92 28.96
N LEU A 268 -8.30 9.66 28.86
CA LEU A 268 -9.43 9.25 28.04
C LEU A 268 -10.75 9.90 28.52
N GLN A 269 -11.01 9.94 29.82
CA GLN A 269 -12.15 10.67 30.38
C GLN A 269 -12.11 12.17 30.06
N MET A 270 -10.91 12.78 30.05
CA MET A 270 -10.74 14.18 29.65
C MET A 270 -11.04 14.38 28.15
N ILE A 271 -10.71 13.42 27.30
CA ILE A 271 -11.08 13.44 25.89
C ILE A 271 -12.61 13.34 25.72
N CYS A 272 -13.25 12.39 26.38
CA CYS A 272 -14.72 12.21 26.36
C CYS A 272 -15.47 13.47 26.79
N THR A 273 -14.91 14.25 27.70
CA THR A 273 -15.51 15.50 28.19
C THR A 273 -15.07 16.76 27.41
N ASN A 274 -14.30 16.60 26.32
CA ASN A 274 -13.67 17.69 25.57
C ASN A 274 -12.81 18.63 26.45
N SER A 275 -12.27 18.11 27.55
CA SER A 275 -11.39 18.87 28.45
C SER A 275 -9.91 18.74 28.02
N LEU A 276 -9.61 17.84 27.09
CA LEU A 276 -8.31 17.62 26.46
C LEU A 276 -8.50 17.65 24.94
N ASP A 277 -7.76 18.53 24.26
CA ASP A 277 -7.64 18.51 22.80
C ASP A 277 -6.62 17.43 22.40
N ALA A 278 -7.13 16.26 22.05
CA ALA A 278 -6.33 15.08 21.79
C ALA A 278 -5.70 15.10 20.40
N LYS A 279 -4.44 14.69 20.33
CA LYS A 279 -3.75 14.41 19.05
C LYS A 279 -4.42 13.20 18.35
N GLU A 280 -4.20 13.05 17.06
CA GLU A 280 -4.75 11.91 16.29
C GLU A 280 -4.28 10.54 16.84
N SER A 281 -3.00 10.41 17.29
CA SER A 281 -2.48 9.21 17.94
C SER A 281 -3.24 8.86 19.21
N GLN A 282 -3.56 9.87 20.03
CA GLN A 282 -4.33 9.71 21.27
C GLN A 282 -5.78 9.32 21.01
N LYS A 283 -6.40 9.88 19.95
CA LYS A 283 -7.76 9.50 19.53
C LYS A 283 -7.83 8.05 19.06
N LEU A 284 -6.81 7.60 18.31
CA LEU A 284 -6.72 6.19 17.91
C LEU A 284 -6.57 5.25 19.11
N ALA A 285 -5.79 5.66 20.15
CA ALA A 285 -5.63 4.89 21.37
C ALA A 285 -6.90 4.92 22.25
N ALA A 286 -7.74 5.93 22.10
CA ALA A 286 -8.90 6.18 22.95
C ALA A 286 -10.12 5.32 22.63
N ASP A 287 -10.30 4.87 21.40
CA ASP A 287 -11.35 3.90 21.01
C ASP A 287 -10.92 2.49 21.47
N TYR A 288 -10.98 2.27 22.78
CA TYR A 288 -10.44 1.05 23.42
C TYR A 288 -11.31 -0.17 23.17
N ASN A 289 -12.60 0.01 22.99
CA ASN A 289 -13.55 -1.07 22.69
C ASN A 289 -13.72 -1.33 21.18
N ALA A 290 -13.09 -0.49 20.33
CA ALA A 290 -13.11 -0.57 18.87
C ALA A 290 -14.52 -0.48 18.26
N ASP A 291 -15.42 0.33 18.84
CA ASP A 291 -16.77 0.54 18.31
C ASP A 291 -16.85 1.77 17.36
N GLY A 292 -15.77 2.47 17.17
CA GLY A 292 -15.65 3.65 16.30
C GLY A 292 -16.11 4.96 16.94
N GLN A 293 -16.43 4.95 18.26
CA GLN A 293 -16.79 6.13 19.03
C GLN A 293 -15.84 6.25 20.23
N ILE A 294 -15.47 7.45 20.60
CA ILE A 294 -14.66 7.69 21.81
C ILE A 294 -15.60 8.20 22.90
N ASP A 295 -15.95 7.35 23.85
CA ASP A 295 -16.90 7.68 24.89
C ASP A 295 -16.54 7.04 26.27
N VAL A 296 -17.45 7.14 27.24
CA VAL A 296 -17.26 6.61 28.58
C VAL A 296 -17.16 5.07 28.61
N ASN A 297 -17.64 4.38 27.60
CA ASN A 297 -17.55 2.93 27.52
C ASN A 297 -16.10 2.48 27.30
N ASP A 298 -15.31 3.24 26.53
CA ASP A 298 -13.88 2.98 26.35
C ASP A 298 -13.12 3.16 27.66
N ALA A 299 -13.36 4.27 28.36
CA ALA A 299 -12.73 4.52 29.67
C ALA A 299 -13.08 3.39 30.67
N THR A 300 -14.31 2.92 30.66
CA THR A 300 -14.77 1.81 31.50
C THR A 300 -14.09 0.49 31.10
N ALA A 301 -13.99 0.19 29.82
CA ALA A 301 -13.35 -1.02 29.31
C ALA A 301 -11.84 -1.04 29.66
N LEU A 302 -11.16 0.07 29.45
CA LEU A 302 -9.75 0.22 29.81
C LEU A 302 -9.53 0.08 31.32
N GLN A 303 -10.37 0.71 32.15
CA GLN A 303 -10.30 0.60 33.62
C GLN A 303 -10.50 -0.85 34.09
N ILE A 304 -11.45 -1.58 33.53
CA ILE A 304 -11.68 -3.00 33.81
C ILE A 304 -10.46 -3.82 33.44
N TYR A 305 -9.85 -3.57 32.27
CA TYR A 305 -8.65 -4.28 31.84
C TYR A 305 -7.49 -4.06 32.83
N ILE A 306 -7.21 -2.82 33.17
CA ILE A 306 -6.12 -2.47 34.11
C ILE A 306 -6.36 -3.14 35.46
N SER A 307 -7.58 -3.08 35.98
CA SER A 307 -7.90 -3.67 37.28
C SER A 307 -7.75 -5.19 37.35
N LYS A 308 -7.80 -5.89 36.19
CA LYS A 308 -7.62 -7.35 36.11
C LYS A 308 -6.16 -7.76 35.90
N ASN A 309 -5.31 -6.86 35.46
CA ASN A 309 -3.94 -7.15 35.05
C ASN A 309 -2.88 -6.37 35.87
N SER A 310 -3.31 -5.71 36.96
CA SER A 310 -2.45 -4.98 37.94
C SER A 310 -2.00 -5.87 39.06
#